data_8b52e1218f2888422ae918ce6e29a73b
#
_entry.id   8b52e1218f2888422ae918ce6e29a73b
#
_cell.length_a   1.000
_cell.length_b   1.000
_cell.length_c   1.000
_cell.angle_alpha   90.00
_cell.angle_beta   90.00
_cell.angle_gamma   90.00
#
_symmetry.space_group_name_H-M   'P 1'
#
loop_
_entity.id
_entity.type
_entity.pdbx_description
1 polymer ?
#
loop_
_entity_poly.entity_id
_entity_poly.type
_entity_poly.pdbx_seq_one_letter_code
_entity_poly.pdbx_strand_id
1 'polypeptide(L)'
;MTKLSKLVGMPLVATILVLAIGGCDSASSSGAASSDAQGAQVEAEEEYARGPNGGRLLEDDGFALEMTIFEAGVDPQYRIYPFKNGEPVDPASVDLTVSLHRLGDVVDTFNFTPRQDYLMGDGVVTEPHSFEVETEAQFEGKNFAWRYDSFEGRTTIPDDIANEAGVVTEAAGPSIVRDLL
;
A
#
# COMPACT_ATOMS: atom_id res chain seq x y z
N MET A 1 5.64 49.43 -32.07
CA MET A 1 4.22 49.69 -32.35
C MET A 1 3.46 48.70 -31.50
N THR A 2 3.17 49.04 -30.27
CA THR A 2 1.95 49.66 -29.74
C THR A 2 0.71 48.78 -29.90
N LYS A 3 0.19 48.18 -28.82
CA LYS A 3 -0.96 48.50 -27.97
C LYS A 3 -1.20 47.31 -27.06
N LEU A 4 -1.12 47.32 -25.82
CA LEU A 4 -1.84 47.88 -24.65
C LEU A 4 -3.38 47.87 -24.74
N SER A 5 -4.03 47.01 -23.95
CA SER A 5 -5.41 47.17 -23.46
C SER A 5 -5.54 46.26 -22.23
N LYS A 6 -5.54 46.68 -21.10
CA LYS A 6 -6.35 47.22 -19.99
C LYS A 6 -7.86 46.93 -20.10
N LEU A 7 -8.45 46.30 -19.08
CA LEU A 7 -9.57 46.71 -18.23
C LEU A 7 -9.96 45.53 -17.34
N VAL A 8 -9.83 45.58 -16.03
CA VAL A 8 -10.66 46.28 -15.02
C VAL A 8 -12.10 45.72 -14.91
N GLY A 9 -12.42 45.16 -13.77
CA GLY A 9 -13.75 44.82 -13.39
C GLY A 9 -13.80 44.16 -11.99
N MET A 10 -13.91 44.93 -11.00
CA MET A 10 -14.17 44.81 -9.56
C MET A 10 -15.66 44.44 -9.30
N PRO A 11 -16.12 44.38 -8.06
CA PRO A 11 -16.54 43.22 -7.24
C PRO A 11 -18.04 43.28 -6.89
N LEU A 12 -18.55 42.27 -6.24
CA LEU A 12 -19.82 42.34 -5.48
C LEU A 12 -19.78 41.29 -4.36
N VAL A 13 -19.51 41.67 -3.17
CA VAL A 13 -20.31 42.15 -2.04
C VAL A 13 -21.52 41.29 -1.69
N ALA A 14 -21.36 40.65 -0.54
CA ALA A 14 -22.27 40.40 0.58
C ALA A 14 -23.65 39.78 0.32
N THR A 15 -23.98 38.77 1.11
CA THR A 15 -25.01 38.98 2.15
C THR A 15 -25.03 37.81 3.14
N ILE A 16 -24.85 38.15 4.38
CA ILE A 16 -25.06 37.37 5.59
C ILE A 16 -26.55 37.14 5.74
N LEU A 17 -26.97 35.90 6.03
CA LEU A 17 -28.26 35.68 6.69
C LEU A 17 -28.11 34.68 7.84
N VAL A 18 -28.07 35.24 9.03
CA VAL A 18 -28.23 34.57 10.32
C VAL A 18 -29.72 34.32 10.53
N LEU A 19 -30.08 33.06 10.78
CA LEU A 19 -31.35 32.78 11.45
C LEU A 19 -31.10 31.78 12.59
N ALA A 20 -31.18 32.30 13.77
CA ALA A 20 -31.29 31.55 15.01
C ALA A 20 -32.79 31.39 15.35
N ILE A 21 -33.23 30.21 15.61
CA ILE A 21 -34.37 29.82 16.44
C ILE A 21 -34.01 28.47 17.00
N GLY A 22 -33.80 28.15 18.25
CA GLY A 22 -34.57 28.52 19.44
C GLY A 22 -35.54 27.40 19.80
N GLY A 23 -35.19 26.61 20.83
CA GLY A 23 -36.18 26.17 21.75
C GLY A 23 -36.46 24.69 21.97
N CYS A 24 -36.15 24.26 23.20
CA CYS A 24 -36.94 23.38 24.11
C CYS A 24 -36.91 21.86 23.86
N ASP A 25 -36.19 21.15 24.73
CA ASP A 25 -36.64 20.63 26.05
C ASP A 25 -37.74 19.54 25.97
N SER A 26 -37.38 18.36 26.38
CA SER A 26 -38.03 17.53 27.40
C SER A 26 -37.71 16.06 27.29
N ALA A 27 -36.92 15.63 28.31
CA ALA A 27 -37.15 14.49 29.20
C ALA A 27 -37.46 13.08 28.68
N SER A 28 -36.59 12.20 29.12
CA SER A 28 -36.84 10.85 29.71
C SER A 28 -37.44 9.75 28.82
N SER A 29 -36.67 8.74 28.57
CA SER A 29 -36.78 7.45 29.29
C SER A 29 -35.86 6.37 28.72
N SER A 30 -35.16 5.75 29.66
CA SER A 30 -34.83 4.31 29.77
C SER A 30 -34.40 3.52 28.54
N GLY A 31 -33.10 3.18 28.56
CA GLY A 31 -32.70 1.78 28.55
C GLY A 31 -32.81 1.01 27.25
N ALA A 32 -31.76 1.04 26.47
CA ALA A 32 -31.32 -0.15 25.76
C ALA A 32 -29.80 -0.06 25.64
N ALA A 33 -29.15 -1.02 26.25
CA ALA A 33 -27.71 -1.23 26.09
C ALA A 33 -27.44 -1.49 24.62
N SER A 34 -26.97 -0.46 23.94
CA SER A 34 -26.26 -0.64 22.67
C SER A 34 -24.88 -1.15 23.04
N SER A 35 -24.68 -2.44 22.86
CA SER A 35 -23.35 -3.01 22.78
C SER A 35 -22.66 -2.33 21.60
N ASP A 36 -21.85 -1.34 21.90
CA ASP A 36 -20.84 -0.86 20.99
C ASP A 36 -19.85 -2.03 20.79
N ALA A 37 -20.15 -2.83 19.77
CA ALA A 37 -19.12 -3.61 19.13
C ALA A 37 -18.21 -2.58 18.45
N GLN A 38 -17.26 -2.07 19.22
CA GLN A 38 -16.09 -1.41 18.68
C GLN A 38 -15.42 -2.42 17.78
N GLY A 39 -15.65 -2.26 16.49
CA GLY A 39 -15.01 -3.07 15.48
C GLY A 39 -13.51 -3.08 15.75
N ALA A 40 -12.93 -4.26 15.72
CA ALA A 40 -11.49 -4.44 15.73
C ALA A 40 -10.89 -3.39 14.80
N GLN A 41 -10.05 -2.53 15.33
CA GLN A 41 -9.22 -1.66 14.53
C GLN A 41 -8.34 -2.61 13.73
N VAL A 42 -8.65 -2.70 12.45
CA VAL A 42 -7.73 -3.24 11.46
C VAL A 42 -6.50 -2.36 11.63
N GLU A 43 -5.38 -2.93 12.10
CA GLU A 43 -4.13 -2.20 12.13
C GLU A 43 -3.95 -1.60 10.74
N ALA A 44 -3.75 -0.29 10.72
CA ALA A 44 -3.50 0.44 9.50
C ALA A 44 -2.33 -0.25 8.80
N GLU A 45 -2.56 -0.76 7.60
CA GLU A 45 -1.49 -1.05 6.65
C GLU A 45 -0.54 0.16 6.70
N GLU A 46 0.76 -0.07 6.87
CA GLU A 46 1.73 1.03 6.86
C GLU A 46 1.42 1.93 5.68
N GLU A 47 1.07 3.18 5.97
CA GLU A 47 0.69 4.14 4.94
C GLU A 47 1.93 4.46 4.10
N TYR A 48 2.04 3.81 2.96
CA TYR A 48 3.11 4.04 2.00
C TYR A 48 2.66 4.95 0.86
N ALA A 49 3.60 5.67 0.27
CA ALA A 49 3.34 6.47 -0.92
C ALA A 49 2.86 5.59 -2.08
N ARG A 50 1.80 6.02 -2.76
CA ARG A 50 1.25 5.33 -3.93
C ARG A 50 1.56 6.09 -5.21
N GLY A 51 1.89 5.34 -6.25
CA GLY A 51 2.07 5.88 -7.58
C GLY A 51 0.75 6.02 -8.36
N PRO A 52 0.81 6.53 -9.59
CA PRO A 52 -0.37 6.77 -10.43
C PRO A 52 -1.14 5.50 -10.83
N ASN A 53 -0.51 4.34 -10.78
CA ASN A 53 -1.16 3.04 -11.06
C ASN A 53 -1.68 2.34 -9.78
N GLY A 54 -1.61 3.02 -8.62
CA GLY A 54 -2.10 2.54 -7.33
C GLY A 54 -1.15 1.63 -6.57
N GLY A 55 0.04 1.37 -7.12
CA GLY A 55 1.08 0.55 -6.50
C GLY A 55 1.88 1.30 -5.43
N ARG A 56 2.71 0.56 -4.69
CA ARG A 56 3.66 1.14 -3.73
C ARG A 56 4.77 1.86 -4.49
N LEU A 57 5.02 3.13 -4.12
CA LEU A 57 6.09 3.93 -4.69
C LEU A 57 7.35 3.82 -3.82
N LEU A 58 8.44 3.34 -4.42
CA LEU A 58 9.78 3.31 -3.83
C LEU A 58 10.58 4.44 -4.45
N GLU A 59 11.06 5.39 -3.66
CA GLU A 59 11.76 6.57 -4.18
C GLU A 59 13.08 6.81 -3.46
N ASP A 60 14.13 7.12 -4.23
CA ASP A 60 15.43 7.56 -3.75
C ASP A 60 16.12 8.43 -4.82
N ASP A 61 16.72 9.57 -4.41
CA ASP A 61 17.44 10.52 -5.26
C ASP A 61 16.65 10.92 -6.53
N GLY A 62 15.31 11.06 -6.38
CA GLY A 62 14.39 11.40 -7.47
C GLY A 62 14.16 10.29 -8.49
N PHE A 63 14.76 9.12 -8.35
CA PHE A 63 14.39 7.92 -9.08
C PHE A 63 13.34 7.15 -8.27
N ALA A 64 12.29 6.69 -8.94
CA ALA A 64 11.22 5.96 -8.28
C ALA A 64 10.76 4.75 -9.10
N LEU A 65 10.34 3.72 -8.40
CA LEU A 65 9.68 2.54 -8.95
C LEU A 65 8.30 2.40 -8.31
N GLU A 66 7.26 2.32 -9.12
CA GLU A 66 5.94 1.95 -8.63
C GLU A 66 5.74 0.45 -8.79
N MET A 67 5.61 -0.24 -7.65
CA MET A 67 5.48 -1.68 -7.57
C MET A 67 4.01 -2.09 -7.63
N THR A 68 3.59 -2.81 -8.67
CA THR A 68 2.23 -3.36 -8.78
C THR A 68 2.24 -4.85 -9.04
N ILE A 69 1.28 -5.58 -8.45
CA ILE A 69 0.93 -6.93 -8.86
C ILE A 69 -0.37 -6.82 -9.66
N PHE A 70 -0.33 -7.24 -10.91
CA PHE A 70 -1.45 -7.14 -11.84
C PHE A 70 -2.10 -8.51 -12.04
N GLU A 71 -3.43 -8.60 -11.81
CA GLU A 71 -4.19 -9.86 -11.78
C GLU A 71 -5.42 -9.85 -12.70
N ALA A 72 -5.70 -8.74 -13.38
CA ALA A 72 -6.92 -8.63 -14.16
C ALA A 72 -6.87 -9.49 -15.42
N GLY A 73 -7.46 -10.70 -15.33
CA GLY A 73 -7.60 -11.65 -16.44
C GLY A 73 -6.33 -12.41 -16.82
N VAL A 74 -5.30 -12.34 -15.98
CA VAL A 74 -4.04 -13.06 -16.11
C VAL A 74 -3.60 -13.55 -14.72
N ASP A 75 -2.67 -14.51 -14.68
CA ASP A 75 -2.03 -14.89 -13.44
C ASP A 75 -1.31 -13.68 -12.80
N PRO A 76 -1.22 -13.61 -11.46
CA PRO A 76 -0.56 -12.48 -10.77
C PRO A 76 0.85 -12.26 -11.28
N GLN A 77 1.13 -11.08 -11.79
CA GLN A 77 2.43 -10.72 -12.36
C GLN A 77 2.88 -9.35 -11.91
N TYR A 78 4.17 -9.16 -11.69
CA TYR A 78 4.72 -7.86 -11.45
C TYR A 78 4.66 -6.98 -12.70
N ARG A 79 4.17 -5.74 -12.51
CA ARG A 79 4.33 -4.62 -13.45
C ARG A 79 4.90 -3.44 -12.68
N ILE A 80 6.09 -3.05 -13.04
CA ILE A 80 6.84 -2.01 -12.34
C ILE A 80 7.01 -0.81 -13.27
N TYR A 81 6.57 0.36 -12.80
CA TYR A 81 6.61 1.60 -13.58
C TYR A 81 7.73 2.49 -13.06
N PRO A 82 8.76 2.78 -13.86
CA PRO A 82 9.88 3.62 -13.46
C PRO A 82 9.63 5.11 -13.74
N PHE A 83 10.08 5.96 -12.80
CA PHE A 83 9.96 7.41 -12.89
C PHE A 83 11.29 8.09 -12.53
N LYS A 84 11.48 9.31 -13.06
CA LYS A 84 12.53 10.23 -12.62
C LYS A 84 11.93 11.60 -12.38
N ASN A 85 12.06 12.12 -11.15
CA ASN A 85 11.47 13.38 -10.70
C ASN A 85 9.95 13.50 -11.00
N GLY A 86 9.24 12.36 -10.84
CA GLY A 86 7.81 12.26 -11.08
C GLY A 86 7.39 12.06 -12.55
N GLU A 87 8.32 12.07 -13.50
CA GLU A 87 8.04 11.82 -14.91
C GLU A 87 8.40 10.37 -15.28
N PRO A 88 7.58 9.68 -16.09
CA PRO A 88 7.90 8.34 -16.57
C PRO A 88 9.21 8.30 -17.36
N VAL A 89 10.00 7.24 -17.16
CA VAL A 89 11.21 6.98 -17.95
C VAL A 89 11.06 5.70 -18.77
N ASP A 90 11.89 5.56 -19.80
CA ASP A 90 11.90 4.35 -20.63
C ASP A 90 12.26 3.12 -19.76
N PRO A 91 11.38 2.12 -19.66
CA PRO A 91 11.66 0.89 -18.91
C PRO A 91 12.93 0.17 -19.36
N ALA A 92 13.31 0.30 -20.63
CA ALA A 92 14.53 -0.31 -21.16
C ALA A 92 15.82 0.31 -20.59
N SER A 93 15.74 1.46 -19.92
CA SER A 93 16.87 2.12 -19.26
C SER A 93 17.12 1.64 -17.82
N VAL A 94 16.29 0.73 -17.31
CA VAL A 94 16.35 0.24 -15.93
C VAL A 94 16.64 -1.25 -15.91
N ASP A 95 17.71 -1.64 -15.24
CA ASP A 95 17.94 -3.02 -14.85
C ASP A 95 17.33 -3.25 -13.46
N LEU A 96 16.50 -4.28 -13.31
CA LEU A 96 15.71 -4.52 -12.10
C LEU A 96 15.71 -5.99 -11.72
N THR A 97 15.86 -6.26 -10.43
CA THR A 97 15.63 -7.57 -9.79
C THR A 97 14.77 -7.38 -8.55
N VAL A 98 13.80 -8.25 -8.34
CA VAL A 98 12.98 -8.31 -7.14
C VAL A 98 13.05 -9.70 -6.54
N SER A 99 13.33 -9.78 -5.24
CA SER A 99 13.33 -11.03 -4.48
C SER A 99 12.26 -10.98 -3.39
N LEU A 100 11.44 -12.03 -3.32
CA LEU A 100 10.38 -12.21 -2.33
C LEU A 100 10.81 -13.26 -1.32
N HIS A 101 11.05 -12.84 -0.09
CA HIS A 101 11.41 -13.72 1.02
C HIS A 101 10.15 -14.18 1.74
N ARG A 102 9.83 -15.47 1.58
CA ARG A 102 8.64 -16.10 2.16
C ARG A 102 8.97 -16.85 3.45
N LEU A 103 7.95 -17.26 4.18
CA LEU A 103 8.13 -18.15 5.33
C LEU A 103 8.79 -19.47 4.91
N GLY A 104 9.69 -19.99 5.77
CA GLY A 104 10.40 -21.26 5.50
C GLY A 104 11.60 -21.12 4.60
N ASP A 105 12.26 -19.94 4.59
CA ASP A 105 13.48 -19.66 3.83
C ASP A 105 13.34 -19.85 2.31
N VAL A 106 12.11 -19.71 1.80
CA VAL A 106 11.82 -19.74 0.36
C VAL A 106 12.01 -18.35 -0.22
N VAL A 107 12.77 -18.24 -1.31
CA VAL A 107 13.00 -16.98 -2.03
C VAL A 107 12.59 -17.14 -3.48
N ASP A 108 11.63 -16.30 -3.92
CA ASP A 108 11.27 -16.18 -5.34
C ASP A 108 11.98 -14.96 -5.91
N THR A 109 12.75 -15.15 -6.99
CA THR A 109 13.46 -14.04 -7.65
C THR A 109 12.88 -13.80 -9.02
N PHE A 110 12.60 -12.54 -9.33
CA PHE A 110 12.05 -12.06 -10.59
C PHE A 110 13.08 -11.20 -11.32
N ASN A 111 13.26 -11.50 -12.59
CA ASN A 111 13.92 -10.61 -13.55
C ASN A 111 12.87 -9.92 -14.40
N PHE A 112 13.24 -8.84 -15.03
CA PHE A 112 12.27 -7.98 -15.70
C PHE A 112 12.59 -7.77 -17.17
N THR A 113 11.54 -7.69 -17.97
CA THR A 113 11.63 -7.38 -19.39
C THR A 113 10.83 -6.10 -19.67
N PRO A 114 11.42 -5.11 -20.36
CA PRO A 114 10.71 -3.89 -20.69
C PRO A 114 9.51 -4.17 -21.61
N ARG A 115 8.41 -3.47 -21.33
CA ARG A 115 7.21 -3.39 -22.14
C ARG A 115 6.95 -1.90 -22.39
N GLN A 116 5.83 -1.55 -22.97
CA GLN A 116 5.51 -0.17 -23.37
C GLN A 116 5.93 0.89 -22.35
N ASP A 117 5.34 0.88 -21.15
CA ASP A 117 5.52 1.86 -20.08
C ASP A 117 5.88 1.23 -18.73
N TYR A 118 6.13 -0.08 -18.70
CA TYR A 118 6.47 -0.83 -17.49
C TYR A 118 7.51 -1.93 -17.73
N LEU A 119 8.08 -2.42 -16.66
CA LEU A 119 8.88 -3.63 -16.59
C LEU A 119 7.99 -4.79 -16.18
N MET A 120 7.98 -5.88 -16.94
CA MET A 120 7.20 -7.08 -16.65
C MET A 120 8.08 -8.15 -16.03
N GLY A 121 7.70 -8.67 -14.87
CA GLY A 121 8.35 -9.80 -14.23
C GLY A 121 8.21 -11.09 -15.03
N ASP A 122 9.19 -11.97 -14.93
CA ASP A 122 9.32 -13.22 -15.68
C ASP A 122 8.60 -14.42 -15.03
N GLY A 123 7.84 -14.21 -13.95
CA GLY A 123 7.15 -15.25 -13.21
C GLY A 123 5.77 -14.84 -12.69
N VAL A 124 5.10 -15.80 -12.07
CA VAL A 124 3.82 -15.62 -11.37
C VAL A 124 4.12 -15.28 -9.90
N VAL A 125 3.50 -14.23 -9.38
CA VAL A 125 3.55 -13.91 -7.96
C VAL A 125 2.54 -14.79 -7.23
N THR A 126 3.02 -15.93 -6.72
CA THR A 126 2.15 -16.96 -6.14
C THR A 126 1.51 -16.47 -4.82
N GLU A 127 0.23 -16.79 -4.64
CA GLU A 127 -0.50 -16.57 -3.40
C GLU A 127 0.03 -17.45 -2.22
N PRO A 128 -0.01 -17.01 -0.96
CA PRO A 128 -0.47 -15.68 -0.54
C PRO A 128 0.59 -14.60 -0.81
N HIS A 129 0.14 -13.36 -1.09
CA HIS A 129 1.03 -12.20 -1.26
C HIS A 129 1.53 -11.72 0.11
N SER A 130 2.24 -12.59 0.80
CA SER A 130 2.76 -12.36 2.16
C SER A 130 4.24 -12.70 2.23
N PHE A 131 5.08 -11.68 2.09
CA PHE A 131 6.53 -11.80 1.95
C PHE A 131 7.24 -10.48 2.30
N GLU A 132 8.54 -10.57 2.58
CA GLU A 132 9.44 -9.42 2.58
C GLU A 132 9.94 -9.23 1.14
N VAL A 133 9.86 -8.00 0.64
CA VAL A 133 10.30 -7.63 -0.70
C VAL A 133 11.66 -6.97 -0.64
N GLU A 134 12.60 -7.47 -1.40
CA GLU A 134 13.89 -6.84 -1.67
C GLU A 134 13.96 -6.46 -3.15
N THR A 135 14.23 -5.18 -3.42
CA THR A 135 14.27 -4.63 -4.77
C THR A 135 15.64 -4.02 -5.02
N GLU A 136 16.30 -4.44 -6.08
CA GLU A 136 17.57 -3.89 -6.54
C GLU A 136 17.40 -3.36 -7.96
N ALA A 137 17.79 -2.11 -8.19
CA ALA A 137 17.71 -1.48 -9.50
C ALA A 137 18.98 -0.75 -9.88
N GLN A 138 19.27 -0.71 -11.17
CA GLN A 138 20.30 0.15 -11.74
C GLN A 138 19.68 1.09 -12.76
N PHE A 139 19.92 2.38 -12.59
CA PHE A 139 19.46 3.43 -13.48
C PHE A 139 20.51 4.55 -13.60
N GLU A 140 20.82 4.99 -14.82
CA GLU A 140 21.84 6.03 -15.10
C GLU A 140 23.20 5.77 -14.42
N GLY A 141 23.60 4.48 -14.29
CA GLY A 141 24.86 4.07 -13.67
C GLY A 141 24.88 4.15 -12.15
N LYS A 142 23.74 4.40 -11.49
CA LYS A 142 23.57 4.33 -10.04
C LYS A 142 22.82 3.07 -9.65
N ASN A 143 23.14 2.53 -8.47
CA ASN A 143 22.42 1.41 -7.87
C ASN A 143 21.49 1.93 -6.79
N PHE A 144 20.30 1.37 -6.75
CA PHE A 144 19.24 1.63 -5.80
C PHE A 144 18.79 0.32 -5.16
N ALA A 145 18.45 0.34 -3.88
CA ALA A 145 17.96 -0.83 -3.17
C ALA A 145 16.90 -0.44 -2.15
N TRP A 146 15.82 -1.18 -2.10
CA TRP A 146 14.73 -1.00 -1.15
C TRP A 146 14.33 -2.34 -0.55
N ARG A 147 13.81 -2.28 0.66
CA ARG A 147 13.24 -3.44 1.35
C ARG A 147 11.97 -3.01 2.08
N TYR A 148 10.93 -3.82 2.00
CA TYR A 148 9.68 -3.57 2.70
C TYR A 148 8.89 -4.87 2.90
N ASP A 149 8.01 -4.86 3.90
CA ASP A 149 7.10 -5.95 4.17
C ASP A 149 5.80 -5.78 3.37
N SER A 150 5.31 -6.89 2.80
CA SER A 150 4.00 -6.98 2.18
C SER A 150 3.32 -8.22 2.77
N PHE A 151 2.42 -8.01 3.72
CA PHE A 151 1.76 -9.10 4.43
C PHE A 151 0.25 -9.00 4.27
N GLU A 152 -0.30 -9.75 3.32
CA GLU A 152 -1.74 -9.89 3.18
C GLU A 152 -2.30 -10.84 4.24
N GLY A 153 -3.44 -10.44 4.84
CA GLY A 153 -4.18 -11.26 5.78
C GLY A 153 -3.47 -11.53 7.10
N ARG A 154 -2.38 -10.83 7.41
CA ARG A 154 -1.75 -10.86 8.73
C ARG A 154 -2.34 -9.77 9.61
N THR A 155 -2.55 -10.12 10.87
CA THR A 155 -2.85 -9.15 11.91
C THR A 155 -1.87 -9.36 13.07
N THR A 156 -1.40 -8.27 13.63
CA THR A 156 -0.60 -8.30 14.87
C THR A 156 -1.53 -8.03 16.03
N ILE A 157 -1.56 -8.94 16.98
CA ILE A 157 -2.31 -8.76 18.22
C ILE A 157 -1.30 -8.33 19.29
N PRO A 158 -1.45 -7.12 19.89
CA PRO A 158 -0.59 -6.69 20.97
C PRO A 158 -0.58 -7.69 22.14
N ASP A 159 0.57 -7.88 22.77
CA ASP A 159 0.74 -8.88 23.81
C ASP A 159 -0.23 -8.72 25.00
N ASP A 160 -0.56 -7.50 25.38
CA ASP A 160 -1.53 -7.18 26.42
C ASP A 160 -2.94 -7.65 26.05
N ILE A 161 -3.37 -7.41 24.80
CA ILE A 161 -4.67 -7.86 24.28
C ILE A 161 -4.70 -9.39 24.14
N ALA A 162 -3.62 -10.00 23.63
CA ALA A 162 -3.51 -11.44 23.50
C ALA A 162 -3.62 -12.12 24.89
N ASN A 163 -2.94 -11.60 25.90
CA ASN A 163 -2.98 -12.09 27.27
C ASN A 163 -4.37 -11.92 27.90
N GLU A 164 -5.04 -10.77 27.72
CA GLU A 164 -6.39 -10.54 28.21
C GLU A 164 -7.41 -11.48 27.55
N ALA A 165 -7.26 -11.73 26.26
CA ALA A 165 -8.09 -12.67 25.50
C ALA A 165 -7.78 -14.16 25.79
N GLY A 166 -6.76 -14.46 26.61
CA GLY A 166 -6.33 -15.81 26.91
C GLY A 166 -5.69 -16.56 25.76
N VAL A 167 -5.10 -15.83 24.80
CA VAL A 167 -4.36 -16.42 23.67
C VAL A 167 -3.06 -17.02 24.21
N VAL A 168 -2.89 -18.33 24.01
CA VAL A 168 -1.66 -19.04 24.34
C VAL A 168 -0.99 -19.49 23.07
N THR A 169 0.28 -19.14 22.91
CA THR A 169 1.09 -19.57 21.77
C THR A 169 2.10 -20.61 22.19
N GLU A 170 2.33 -21.61 21.33
CA GLU A 170 3.36 -22.61 21.51
C GLU A 170 4.24 -22.65 20.25
N ALA A 171 5.54 -22.79 20.44
CA ALA A 171 6.46 -22.90 19.33
C ALA A 171 6.22 -24.21 18.58
N ALA A 172 5.90 -24.12 17.29
CA ALA A 172 5.81 -25.29 16.43
C ALA A 172 7.20 -25.88 16.20
N GLY A 173 7.29 -27.20 16.26
CA GLY A 173 8.53 -27.94 16.06
C GLY A 173 8.29 -29.26 15.31
N PRO A 174 9.36 -29.93 14.88
CA PRO A 174 9.23 -31.23 14.22
C PRO A 174 8.61 -32.25 15.17
N SER A 175 7.57 -32.93 14.73
CA SER A 175 6.87 -33.97 15.49
C SER A 175 6.82 -35.28 14.70
N ILE A 176 6.95 -36.40 15.40
CA ILE A 176 6.77 -37.73 14.80
C ILE A 176 5.28 -38.05 14.88
N VAL A 177 4.61 -38.00 13.71
CA VAL A 177 3.23 -38.50 13.59
C VAL A 177 3.30 -40.04 13.51
N ARG A 178 2.76 -40.73 14.49
CA ARG A 178 2.58 -42.17 14.43
C ARG A 178 1.15 -42.47 14.03
N ASP A 179 0.98 -43.14 12.90
CA ASP A 179 -0.30 -43.74 12.54
C ASP A 179 -0.65 -44.82 13.58
N LEU A 180 -1.70 -44.56 14.35
CA LEU A 180 -2.33 -45.59 15.18
C LEU A 180 -3.34 -46.30 14.29
N LEU A 181 -2.92 -47.41 13.68
CA LEU A 181 -3.81 -48.36 13.05
C LEU A 181 -4.46 -49.26 14.07
#